data_ca46d1f9343db2c26be268dc9cea75ff
#
_entry.id   ca46d1f9343db2c26be268dc9cea75ff
#
_cell.length_a   1.000
_cell.length_b   1.000
_cell.length_c   1.000
_cell.angle_alpha   90.00
_cell.angle_beta   90.00
_cell.angle_gamma   90.00
#
_symmetry.space_group_name_H-M   'P 1'
#
loop_
_entity.id
_entity.type
_entity.pdbx_description
1 polymer ?
#
loop_
_entity_poly.entity_id
_entity_poly.type
_entity_poly.pdbx_seq_one_letter_code
_entity_poly.pdbx_strand_id
1 'polypeptide(L)'
;MSNKKLDQLVDQMENHLECWKQFNQHVNLGRTKKFALEDDNQFLEVKSIIIQQLELILAALEVASPSKEEVHALVGNTPSLRYVSELSDGAWRSLENQWHRIYIGWHSILGQLKVRQRQEESQSTFASIFGKKAAA
;
A
#
# COMPACT_ATOMS: atom_id res chain seq x y z
N MET A 1 11.78 -9.12 -19.70
CA MET A 1 11.48 -9.46 -18.82
C MET A 1 11.12 -8.66 -17.84
N SER A 2 11.53 -7.55 -17.76
CA SER A 2 11.14 -6.56 -16.86
C SER A 2 9.65 -6.28 -16.86
N ASN A 3 8.97 -6.31 -18.02
CA ASN A 3 7.53 -6.03 -18.10
C ASN A 3 6.70 -6.92 -17.21
N LYS A 4 6.99 -8.21 -17.17
CA LYS A 4 6.23 -9.16 -16.39
C LYS A 4 6.38 -8.93 -14.88
N LYS A 5 7.62 -8.67 -14.44
CA LYS A 5 7.90 -8.34 -13.04
C LYS A 5 7.28 -7.02 -12.64
N LEU A 6 7.34 -6.03 -13.53
CA LEU A 6 6.79 -4.71 -13.29
C LEU A 6 5.27 -4.77 -13.17
N ASP A 7 4.60 -5.54 -14.05
CA ASP A 7 3.16 -5.75 -14.00
C ASP A 7 2.73 -6.40 -12.68
N GLN A 8 3.47 -7.41 -12.23
CA GLN A 8 3.23 -8.05 -10.94
C GLN A 8 3.37 -7.07 -9.79
N LEU A 9 4.38 -6.21 -9.85
CA LEU A 9 4.65 -5.23 -8.80
C LEU A 9 3.55 -4.18 -8.75
N VAL A 10 3.05 -3.73 -9.89
CA VAL A 10 1.90 -2.81 -9.97
C VAL A 10 0.68 -3.46 -9.32
N ASP A 11 0.39 -4.72 -9.65
CA ASP A 11 -0.74 -5.45 -9.06
C ASP A 11 -0.58 -5.60 -7.55
N GLN A 12 0.63 -5.93 -7.09
CA GLN A 12 0.92 -6.03 -5.65
C GLN A 12 0.68 -4.70 -4.95
N MET A 13 1.11 -3.60 -5.57
CA MET A 13 0.94 -2.27 -5.00
C MET A 13 -0.53 -1.87 -4.94
N GLU A 14 -1.30 -2.18 -5.99
CA GLU A 14 -2.74 -1.91 -6.00
C GLU A 14 -3.47 -2.69 -4.90
N ASN A 15 -3.12 -3.96 -4.73
CA ASN A 15 -3.66 -4.77 -3.64
C ASN A 15 -3.28 -4.23 -2.26
N HIS A 16 -2.04 -3.77 -2.13
CA HIS A 16 -1.56 -3.18 -0.88
C HIS A 16 -2.33 -1.91 -0.51
N LEU A 17 -2.60 -1.05 -1.50
CA LEU A 17 -3.41 0.14 -1.29
C LEU A 17 -4.84 -0.22 -0.88
N GLU A 18 -5.41 -1.27 -1.44
CA GLU A 18 -6.73 -1.75 -1.03
C GLU A 18 -6.73 -2.18 0.44
N CYS A 19 -5.68 -2.85 0.89
CA CYS A 19 -5.53 -3.22 2.31
C CYS A 19 -5.44 -1.99 3.20
N TRP A 20 -4.76 -0.93 2.77
CA TRP A 20 -4.70 0.33 3.51
C TRP A 20 -6.06 1.02 3.59
N LYS A 21 -6.90 0.92 2.56
CA LYS A 21 -8.29 1.41 2.62
C LYS A 21 -9.09 0.62 3.65
N GLN A 22 -8.95 -0.71 3.65
CA GLN A 22 -9.62 -1.57 4.64
C GLN A 22 -9.16 -1.24 6.06
N PHE A 23 -7.87 -1.00 6.25
CA PHE A 23 -7.33 -0.55 7.54
C PHE A 23 -8.06 0.71 8.00
N ASN A 24 -8.18 1.71 7.13
CA ASN A 24 -8.83 2.96 7.45
C ASN A 24 -10.31 2.78 7.78
N GLN A 25 -11.01 1.90 7.05
CA GLN A 25 -12.41 1.59 7.33
C GLN A 25 -12.57 0.99 8.71
N HIS A 26 -11.68 0.08 9.11
CA HIS A 26 -11.73 -0.55 10.43
C HIS A 26 -11.46 0.45 11.55
N VAL A 27 -10.44 1.31 11.42
CA VAL A 27 -10.14 2.28 12.48
C VAL A 27 -11.27 3.30 12.61
N ASN A 28 -11.91 3.69 11.51
CA ASN A 28 -13.09 4.56 11.57
C ASN A 28 -14.27 3.88 12.25
N LEU A 29 -14.48 2.60 11.97
CA LEU A 29 -15.51 1.80 12.65
C LEU A 29 -15.21 1.73 14.15
N GLY A 30 -13.96 1.48 14.53
CA GLY A 30 -13.53 1.48 15.93
C GLY A 30 -13.84 2.81 16.60
N ARG A 31 -13.57 3.91 15.90
CA ARG A 31 -13.82 5.25 16.44
C ARG A 31 -15.30 5.50 16.75
N THR A 32 -16.21 4.91 15.97
CA THR A 32 -17.66 5.03 16.22
C THR A 32 -18.14 4.22 17.44
N LYS A 33 -17.29 3.33 17.96
CA LYS A 33 -17.61 2.41 19.05
C LYS A 33 -18.69 1.38 18.71
N LYS A 34 -18.99 1.21 17.41
CA LYS A 34 -20.00 0.26 16.92
C LYS A 34 -19.35 -0.92 16.23
N PHE A 35 -18.53 -1.65 16.96
CA PHE A 35 -17.82 -2.80 16.42
C PHE A 35 -18.06 -4.04 17.28
N ALA A 36 -17.97 -5.21 16.64
CA ALA A 36 -18.06 -6.50 17.28
C ALA A 36 -16.69 -7.17 17.34
N LEU A 37 -16.60 -8.29 18.04
CA LEU A 37 -15.36 -9.08 18.11
C LEU A 37 -14.87 -9.51 16.72
N GLU A 38 -15.79 -9.82 15.82
CA GLU A 38 -15.45 -10.21 14.46
C GLU A 38 -14.72 -9.09 13.72
N ASP A 39 -15.12 -7.83 13.93
CA ASP A 39 -14.45 -6.67 13.33
C ASP A 39 -13.01 -6.57 13.82
N ASP A 40 -12.77 -6.82 15.10
CA ASP A 40 -11.42 -6.85 15.66
C ASP A 40 -10.57 -7.96 15.03
N ASN A 41 -11.15 -9.14 14.83
CA ASN A 41 -10.45 -10.26 14.20
C ASN A 41 -10.10 -9.95 12.74
N GLN A 42 -11.01 -9.33 12.00
CA GLN A 42 -10.78 -8.90 10.63
C GLN A 42 -9.71 -7.80 10.57
N PHE A 43 -9.73 -6.88 11.51
CA PHE A 43 -8.72 -5.83 11.60
C PHE A 43 -7.33 -6.41 11.82
N LEU A 44 -7.21 -7.38 12.73
CA LEU A 44 -5.93 -8.07 12.96
C LEU A 44 -5.43 -8.75 11.68
N GLU A 45 -6.32 -9.38 10.94
CA GLU A 45 -5.98 -10.04 9.68
C GLU A 45 -5.50 -9.03 8.64
N VAL A 46 -6.20 -7.90 8.50
CA VAL A 46 -5.79 -6.84 7.57
C VAL A 46 -4.39 -6.33 7.92
N LYS A 47 -4.12 -6.11 9.20
CA LYS A 47 -2.79 -5.66 9.64
C LYS A 47 -1.70 -6.69 9.31
N SER A 48 -2.02 -7.97 9.51
CA SER A 48 -1.07 -9.06 9.20
C SER A 48 -0.75 -9.10 7.70
N ILE A 49 -1.76 -8.94 6.86
CA ILE A 49 -1.58 -8.92 5.41
C ILE A 49 -0.75 -7.70 4.99
N ILE A 50 -1.02 -6.54 5.57
CA ILE A 50 -0.24 -5.32 5.30
C ILE A 50 1.25 -5.55 5.58
N ILE A 51 1.57 -6.14 6.72
CA ILE A 51 2.96 -6.39 7.09
C ILE A 51 3.63 -7.39 6.15
N GLN A 52 2.92 -8.46 5.76
CA GLN A 52 3.44 -9.43 4.80
C GLN A 52 3.70 -8.79 3.43
N GLN A 53 2.74 -8.02 2.93
CA GLN A 53 2.86 -7.34 1.65
C GLN A 53 3.99 -6.30 1.68
N LEU A 54 4.16 -5.61 2.79
CA LEU A 54 5.25 -4.65 2.97
C LEU A 54 6.61 -5.32 2.74
N GLU A 55 6.83 -6.49 3.34
CA GLU A 55 8.09 -7.21 3.18
C GLU A 55 8.33 -7.61 1.71
N LEU A 56 7.29 -8.06 1.03
CA LEU A 56 7.38 -8.43 -0.39
C LEU A 56 7.70 -7.22 -1.27
N ILE A 57 7.06 -6.10 -1.02
CA ILE A 57 7.29 -4.86 -1.77
C ILE A 57 8.72 -4.34 -1.54
N LEU A 58 9.17 -4.33 -0.28
CA LEU A 58 10.50 -3.84 0.06
C LEU A 58 11.61 -4.75 -0.45
N ALA A 59 11.32 -6.04 -0.66
CA ALA A 59 12.26 -6.96 -1.30
C ALA A 59 12.44 -6.65 -2.79
N ALA A 60 11.42 -6.05 -3.42
CA ALA A 60 11.43 -5.75 -4.85
C ALA A 60 11.77 -4.30 -5.19
N LEU A 61 11.60 -3.38 -4.23
CA LEU A 61 11.77 -1.94 -4.45
C LEU A 61 12.56 -1.30 -3.32
N GLU A 62 13.43 -0.37 -3.66
CA GLU A 62 14.00 0.54 -2.68
C GLU A 62 13.01 1.67 -2.43
N VAL A 63 12.52 1.77 -1.21
CA VAL A 63 11.52 2.75 -0.82
C VAL A 63 12.05 3.55 0.37
N ALA A 64 12.25 4.85 0.16
CA ALA A 64 12.66 5.75 1.25
C ALA A 64 11.45 6.15 2.10
N SER A 65 10.31 6.40 1.48
CA SER A 65 9.06 6.80 2.14
C SER A 65 7.87 6.24 1.37
N PRO A 66 6.90 5.60 2.02
CA PRO A 66 6.83 5.35 3.47
C PRO A 66 7.92 4.38 3.92
N SER A 67 8.52 4.65 5.08
CA SER A 67 9.54 3.75 5.61
C SER A 67 8.91 2.55 6.31
N LYS A 68 9.66 1.48 6.43
CA LYS A 68 9.24 0.30 7.19
C LYS A 68 8.86 0.66 8.62
N GLU A 69 9.65 1.53 9.24
CA GLU A 69 9.44 1.99 10.61
C GLU A 69 8.13 2.77 10.75
N GLU A 70 7.80 3.62 9.78
CA GLU A 70 6.53 4.37 9.78
C GLU A 70 5.33 3.42 9.74
N VAL A 71 5.38 2.40 8.88
CA VAL A 71 4.31 1.42 8.75
C VAL A 71 4.16 0.60 10.03
N HIS A 72 5.28 0.10 10.57
CA HIS A 72 5.26 -0.68 11.80
C HIS A 72 4.77 0.15 12.98
N ALA A 73 5.14 1.44 13.04
CA ALA A 73 4.66 2.33 14.09
C ALA A 73 3.15 2.50 14.03
N LEU A 74 2.59 2.73 12.85
CA LEU A 74 1.14 2.89 12.70
C LEU A 74 0.39 1.62 13.08
N VAL A 75 0.84 0.48 12.57
CA VAL A 75 0.22 -0.83 12.88
C VAL A 75 0.33 -1.14 14.37
N GLY A 76 1.48 -0.86 14.98
CA GLY A 76 1.70 -1.08 16.41
C GLY A 76 0.90 -0.14 17.31
N ASN A 77 0.61 1.08 16.82
CA ASN A 77 -0.19 2.06 17.57
C ASN A 77 -1.70 1.79 17.49
N THR A 78 -2.10 0.79 16.75
CA THR A 78 -3.51 0.39 16.61
C THR A 78 -3.69 -1.08 16.99
N PRO A 79 -3.44 -1.44 18.27
CA PRO A 79 -3.49 -2.85 18.68
C PRO A 79 -4.88 -3.46 18.56
N SER A 80 -5.94 -2.68 18.78
CA SER A 80 -7.31 -3.15 18.68
C SER A 80 -8.25 -2.00 18.35
N LEU A 81 -9.46 -2.32 17.91
CA LEU A 81 -10.50 -1.32 17.67
C LEU A 81 -10.95 -0.66 18.95
N ARG A 82 -10.95 -1.39 20.06
CA ARG A 82 -11.26 -0.83 21.36
C ARG A 82 -10.25 0.25 21.75
N TYR A 83 -8.96 -0.02 21.55
CA TYR A 83 -7.91 0.96 21.80
C TYR A 83 -8.15 2.24 20.99
N VAL A 84 -8.47 2.09 19.70
CA VAL A 84 -8.79 3.20 18.82
C VAL A 84 -9.99 3.99 19.33
N SER A 85 -11.02 3.30 19.83
CA SER A 85 -12.23 3.93 20.35
C SER A 85 -11.97 4.81 21.57
N GLU A 86 -10.91 4.54 22.31
CA GLU A 86 -10.56 5.23 23.55
C GLU A 86 -9.51 6.34 23.36
N LEU A 87 -9.03 6.54 22.13
CA LEU A 87 -8.04 7.59 21.86
C LEU A 87 -8.62 8.98 22.11
N SER A 88 -7.78 9.88 22.62
CA SER A 88 -8.12 11.30 22.67
C SER A 88 -8.28 11.85 21.25
N ASP A 89 -8.94 13.00 21.09
CA ASP A 89 -9.11 13.63 19.78
C ASP A 89 -7.76 13.97 19.16
N GLY A 90 -6.79 14.42 19.96
CA GLY A 90 -5.45 14.72 19.46
C GLY A 90 -4.72 13.48 18.97
N ALA A 91 -4.79 12.37 19.73
CA ALA A 91 -4.19 11.11 19.32
C ALA A 91 -4.86 10.53 18.08
N TRP A 92 -6.18 10.66 17.98
CA TRP A 92 -6.93 10.24 16.78
C TRP A 92 -6.47 11.01 15.54
N ARG A 93 -6.34 12.34 15.63
CA ARG A 93 -5.87 13.16 14.53
C ARG A 93 -4.45 12.78 14.09
N SER A 94 -3.58 12.50 15.07
CA SER A 94 -2.23 12.05 14.78
C SER A 94 -2.24 10.74 13.99
N LEU A 95 -3.10 9.80 14.39
CA LEU A 95 -3.28 8.52 13.71
C LEU A 95 -3.76 8.72 12.27
N GLU A 96 -4.77 9.57 12.08
CA GLU A 96 -5.29 9.89 10.74
C GLU A 96 -4.20 10.50 9.86
N ASN A 97 -3.41 11.42 10.40
CA ASN A 97 -2.32 12.06 9.66
C ASN A 97 -1.24 11.05 9.27
N GLN A 98 -0.88 10.13 10.16
CA GLN A 98 0.07 9.06 9.86
C GLN A 98 -0.44 8.16 8.73
N TRP A 99 -1.69 7.73 8.83
CA TRP A 99 -2.30 6.89 7.80
C TRP A 99 -2.32 7.60 6.45
N HIS A 100 -2.75 8.85 6.45
CA HIS A 100 -2.85 9.64 5.21
C HIS A 100 -1.49 9.78 4.53
N ARG A 101 -0.45 10.10 5.28
CA ARG A 101 0.90 10.24 4.75
C ARG A 101 1.40 8.93 4.13
N ILE A 102 1.18 7.81 4.81
CA ILE A 102 1.56 6.49 4.32
C ILE A 102 0.79 6.15 3.03
N TYR A 103 -0.51 6.37 3.05
CA TYR A 103 -1.39 6.06 1.92
C TYR A 103 -1.01 6.86 0.67
N ILE A 104 -0.81 8.17 0.83
CA ILE A 104 -0.39 9.03 -0.28
C ILE A 104 1.00 8.65 -0.77
N GLY A 105 1.90 8.29 0.14
CA GLY A 105 3.24 7.81 -0.22
C GLY A 105 3.20 6.57 -1.11
N TRP A 106 2.37 5.59 -0.78
CA TRP A 106 2.20 4.39 -1.61
C TRP A 106 1.56 4.72 -2.96
N HIS A 107 0.60 5.64 -3.01
CA HIS A 107 0.03 6.11 -4.28
C HIS A 107 1.08 6.75 -5.19
N SER A 108 1.99 7.52 -4.61
CA SER A 108 3.09 8.12 -5.36
C SER A 108 3.98 7.04 -6.01
N ILE A 109 4.29 5.99 -5.24
CA ILE A 109 5.08 4.87 -5.75
C ILE A 109 4.33 4.14 -6.86
N LEU A 110 3.04 3.88 -6.67
CA LEU A 110 2.23 3.26 -7.71
C LEU A 110 2.24 4.09 -8.99
N GLY A 111 2.11 5.41 -8.88
CA GLY A 111 2.19 6.31 -10.03
C GLY A 111 3.51 6.20 -10.77
N GLN A 112 4.62 6.15 -10.04
CA GLN A 112 5.96 5.97 -10.62
C GLN A 112 6.07 4.64 -11.36
N LEU A 113 5.53 3.56 -10.79
CA LEU A 113 5.54 2.25 -11.43
C LEU A 113 4.72 2.24 -12.72
N LYS A 114 3.58 2.91 -12.71
CA LYS A 114 2.73 3.02 -13.92
C LYS A 114 3.40 3.83 -15.02
N VAL A 115 4.14 4.88 -14.65
CA VAL A 115 4.96 5.62 -15.62
C VAL A 115 6.00 4.70 -16.26
N ARG A 116 6.68 3.90 -15.45
CA ARG A 116 7.65 2.93 -15.96
C ARG A 116 7.02 1.90 -16.89
N GLN A 117 5.83 1.40 -16.54
CA GLN A 117 5.07 0.49 -17.42
C GLN A 117 4.84 1.11 -18.80
N ARG A 118 4.37 2.36 -18.84
CA ARG A 118 4.13 3.07 -20.10
C ARG A 118 5.40 3.27 -20.90
N GLN A 119 6.49 3.61 -20.24
CA GLN A 119 7.79 3.77 -20.90
C GLN A 119 8.26 2.47 -21.51
N GLU A 120 8.14 1.35 -20.82
CA GLU A 120 8.53 0.05 -21.32
C GLU A 120 7.65 -0.41 -22.47
N GLU A 121 6.34 -0.17 -22.40
CA GLU A 121 5.41 -0.45 -23.49
C GLU A 121 5.76 0.34 -24.74
N SER A 122 6.05 1.63 -24.59
CA SER A 122 6.46 2.50 -25.70
C SER A 122 7.76 2.03 -26.32
N GLN A 123 8.75 1.68 -25.49
CA GLN A 123 10.04 1.16 -25.95
C GLN A 123 9.87 -0.17 -26.68
N SER A 124 9.04 -1.06 -26.15
CA SER A 124 8.77 -2.35 -26.75
C SER A 124 8.10 -2.19 -28.12
N THR A 125 7.10 -1.32 -28.23
CA THR A 125 6.42 -1.02 -29.47
C THR A 125 7.38 -0.42 -30.49
N PHE A 126 8.19 0.54 -30.07
CA PHE A 126 9.19 1.20 -30.91
C PHE A 126 10.21 0.19 -31.42
N ALA A 127 10.77 -0.64 -30.53
CA ALA A 127 11.73 -1.67 -30.89
C ALA A 127 11.14 -2.69 -31.88
N SER A 128 9.87 -3.08 -31.68
CA SER A 128 9.18 -4.00 -32.56
C SER A 128 9.06 -3.43 -33.98
N ILE A 129 8.68 -2.16 -34.09
CA ILE A 129 8.56 -1.48 -35.41
C ILE A 129 9.90 -1.38 -36.10
N PHE A 130 10.93 -0.89 -35.43
CA PHE A 130 12.25 -0.68 -36.03
C PHE A 130 13.02 -1.99 -36.17
N GLY A 131 12.81 -2.96 -35.33
CA GLY A 131 13.38 -4.29 -35.45
C GLY A 131 12.91 -4.99 -36.72
N LYS A 132 11.61 -4.90 -37.03
CA LYS A 132 11.05 -5.47 -38.27
C LYS A 132 11.64 -4.83 -39.50
N LYS A 133 11.83 -3.50 -39.52
CA LYS A 133 12.43 -2.79 -40.62
C LYS A 133 13.90 -3.19 -40.81
N ALA A 134 14.63 -3.36 -39.74
CA ALA A 134 16.02 -3.78 -39.79
C ALA A 134 16.19 -5.22 -40.30
N ALA A 135 15.22 -6.09 -40.03
CA ALA A 135 15.24 -7.48 -40.48
C ALA A 135 14.85 -7.63 -41.96
N ALA A 136 14.14 -6.67 -42.50
CA ALA A 136 13.74 -6.69 -43.88
C ALA A 136 14.83 -6.09 -44.79
#